data_458b8a8045ebd761aaf91a2a0aaa8d46
#
_entry.id   458b8a8045ebd761aaf91a2a0aaa8d46
#
_cell.length_a   1.000
_cell.length_b   1.000
_cell.length_c   1.000
_cell.angle_alpha   90.00
_cell.angle_beta   90.00
_cell.angle_gamma   90.00
#
_symmetry.space_group_name_H-M   'P 1'
#
loop_
_entity.id
_entity.type
_entity.pdbx_description
1 polymer ?
#
loop_
_entity_poly.entity_id
_entity_poly.type
_entity_poly.pdbx_seq_one_letter_code
_entity_poly.pdbx_strand_id
1 'polypeptide(L)'
;MEHPFSYETFLKWFEHDERWPIDETSFFFEDDPEKTERFLGCLRKYEKPYWAGYCDQPDGMEFSTASELLNAPIWDGKSIRDRWEKVVSLQIGMLPVDDWMNMYGD
;
A
#
# COMPACT_ATOMS: atom_id res chain seq x y z
N MET A 1 -8.54 -12.63 7.62
CA MET A 1 -7.91 -13.21 6.41
C MET A 1 -6.38 -13.18 6.55
N GLU A 2 -5.74 -14.27 6.18
CA GLU A 2 -4.29 -14.30 6.20
C GLU A 2 -3.73 -13.71 4.92
N HIS A 3 -2.68 -12.91 5.07
CA HIS A 3 -1.97 -12.38 3.91
C HIS A 3 -0.94 -13.40 3.43
N PRO A 4 -0.65 -13.42 2.11
CA PRO A 4 0.39 -14.29 1.59
C PRO A 4 1.79 -13.87 2.05
N PHE A 5 1.93 -12.69 2.66
CA PHE A 5 3.21 -12.17 3.14
C PHE A 5 2.97 -11.21 4.31
N SER A 6 4.02 -10.97 5.09
CA SER A 6 3.94 -10.11 6.27
C SER A 6 4.04 -8.63 5.91
N TYR A 7 3.68 -7.76 6.87
CA TYR A 7 3.89 -6.33 6.74
C TYR A 7 5.35 -6.01 6.46
N GLU A 8 6.27 -6.66 7.16
CA GLU A 8 7.71 -6.43 6.99
C GLU A 8 8.17 -6.76 5.58
N THR A 9 7.63 -7.81 5.00
CA THR A 9 7.95 -8.18 3.62
C THR A 9 7.41 -7.12 2.65
N PHE A 10 6.19 -6.64 2.87
CA PHE A 10 5.61 -5.59 2.03
C PHE A 10 6.44 -4.30 2.13
N LEU A 11 6.85 -3.94 3.34
CA LEU A 11 7.70 -2.76 3.54
C LEU A 11 9.01 -2.89 2.77
N LYS A 12 9.64 -4.05 2.84
CA LYS A 12 10.89 -4.32 2.10
C LYS A 12 10.69 -4.11 0.60
N TRP A 13 9.62 -4.68 0.05
CA TRP A 13 9.34 -4.54 -1.38
C TRP A 13 9.08 -3.08 -1.74
N PHE A 14 8.31 -2.39 -0.93
CA PHE A 14 7.93 -1.00 -1.19
C PHE A 14 9.13 -0.06 -1.14
N GLU A 15 10.11 -0.36 -0.27
CA GLU A 15 11.34 0.43 -0.17
C GLU A 15 12.27 0.21 -1.38
N HIS A 16 12.13 -0.90 -2.09
CA HIS A 16 12.99 -1.29 -3.21
C HIS A 16 12.20 -1.45 -4.49
N ASP A 17 11.45 -0.42 -4.86
CA ASP A 17 10.53 -0.49 -5.98
C ASP A 17 11.22 -0.66 -7.35
N GLU A 18 12.52 -0.46 -7.45
CA GLU A 18 13.25 -0.76 -8.68
C GLU A 18 13.28 -2.25 -8.97
N ARG A 19 13.17 -3.10 -7.94
CA ARG A 19 13.09 -4.54 -8.08
C ARG A 19 11.65 -5.05 -7.94
N TRP A 20 10.90 -4.45 -7.02
CA TRP A 20 9.51 -4.82 -6.76
C TRP A 20 8.63 -3.60 -7.02
N PRO A 21 8.16 -3.44 -8.28
CA PRO A 21 7.41 -2.22 -8.63
C PRO A 21 6.04 -2.17 -7.97
N ILE A 22 5.94 -1.40 -6.92
CA ILE A 22 4.68 -1.19 -6.19
C ILE A 22 4.19 0.23 -6.48
N ASP A 23 3.37 0.36 -7.52
CA ASP A 23 2.74 1.62 -7.86
C ASP A 23 1.29 1.33 -8.23
N GLU A 24 0.43 2.35 -8.13
CA GLU A 24 -1.00 2.19 -8.39
C GLU A 24 -1.59 0.97 -7.68
N THR A 25 -1.22 0.82 -6.42
CA THR A 25 -1.67 -0.31 -5.60
C THR A 25 -3.00 0.03 -4.95
N SER A 26 -3.98 -0.83 -5.12
CA SER A 26 -5.30 -0.62 -4.54
C SER A 26 -5.65 -1.72 -3.54
N PHE A 27 -6.48 -1.37 -2.59
CA PHE A 27 -6.91 -2.29 -1.53
C PHE A 27 -8.14 -1.71 -0.83
N PHE A 28 -8.76 -2.48 0.03
CA PHE A 28 -9.75 -1.95 0.96
C PHE A 28 -9.59 -2.67 2.31
N PHE A 29 -10.25 -2.14 3.33
CA PHE A 29 -10.18 -2.72 4.66
C PHE A 29 -11.37 -3.65 4.88
N GLU A 30 -11.10 -4.85 5.39
CA GLU A 30 -12.14 -5.87 5.60
C GLU A 30 -13.25 -5.37 6.53
N ASP A 31 -12.89 -4.52 7.51
CA ASP A 31 -13.85 -4.00 8.47
C ASP A 31 -14.58 -2.74 8.00
N ASP A 32 -14.35 -2.30 6.77
CA ASP A 32 -15.07 -1.18 6.18
C ASP A 32 -16.33 -1.71 5.50
N PRO A 33 -17.53 -1.37 6.00
CA PRO A 33 -18.78 -1.88 5.43
C PRO A 33 -19.00 -1.40 3.99
N GLU A 34 -18.45 -0.25 3.62
CA GLU A 34 -18.59 0.29 2.27
C GLU A 34 -17.52 -0.22 1.32
N LYS A 35 -16.48 -0.86 1.84
CA LYS A 35 -15.35 -1.37 1.08
C LYS A 35 -14.76 -0.30 0.16
N THR A 36 -14.54 0.89 0.74
CA THR A 36 -13.97 2.03 0.02
C THR A 36 -12.59 1.66 -0.51
N GLU A 37 -12.42 1.77 -1.81
CA GLU A 37 -11.13 1.50 -2.42
C GLU A 37 -10.10 2.56 -2.03
N ARG A 38 -8.92 2.11 -1.62
CA ARG A 38 -7.81 2.97 -1.21
C ARG A 38 -6.62 2.73 -2.11
N PHE A 39 -5.76 3.72 -2.24
CA PHE A 39 -4.60 3.64 -3.14
C PHE A 39 -3.32 4.07 -2.45
N LEU A 40 -2.22 3.46 -2.86
CA LEU A 40 -0.88 3.91 -2.52
C LEU A 40 0.06 3.56 -3.68
N GLY A 41 1.23 4.16 -3.67
CA GLY A 41 2.20 3.86 -4.71
C GLY A 41 3.49 4.63 -4.53
N CYS A 42 4.38 4.49 -5.52
CA CYS A 42 5.68 5.16 -5.53
C CYS A 42 6.00 5.64 -6.94
N LEU A 43 6.30 6.95 -7.06
CA LEU A 43 6.74 7.55 -8.32
C LEU A 43 8.08 8.22 -8.06
N ARG A 44 9.15 7.54 -8.43
CA ARG A 44 10.51 7.95 -8.09
C ARG A 44 10.95 9.30 -8.63
N LYS A 45 10.28 9.79 -9.63
CA LYS A 45 10.65 11.09 -10.23
C LYS A 45 10.30 12.29 -9.35
N TYR A 46 9.54 12.07 -8.29
CA TYR A 46 9.13 13.14 -7.39
C TYR A 46 10.02 13.19 -6.15
N GLU A 47 10.13 14.39 -5.56
CA GLU A 47 10.90 14.59 -4.33
C GLU A 47 10.37 13.74 -3.18
N LYS A 48 9.05 13.62 -3.08
CA LYS A 48 8.39 12.72 -2.14
C LYS A 48 7.70 11.65 -2.96
N PRO A 49 8.38 10.54 -3.24
CA PRO A 49 7.89 9.57 -4.22
C PRO A 49 6.74 8.69 -3.73
N TYR A 50 6.58 8.52 -2.42
CA TYR A 50 5.55 7.63 -1.88
C TYR A 50 4.26 8.42 -1.68
N TRP A 51 3.16 7.92 -2.26
CA TRP A 51 1.89 8.65 -2.24
C TRP A 51 0.74 7.78 -1.77
N ALA A 52 -0.28 8.42 -1.17
CA ALA A 52 -1.52 7.77 -0.74
C ALA A 52 -2.71 8.53 -1.31
N GLY A 53 -3.70 7.80 -1.82
CA GLY A 53 -4.93 8.38 -2.33
C GLY A 53 -6.14 7.74 -1.64
N TYR A 54 -7.27 8.48 -1.64
CA TYR A 54 -8.48 8.06 -0.96
C TYR A 54 -8.21 7.72 0.52
N CYS A 55 -7.42 8.58 1.14
CA CYS A 55 -7.10 8.51 2.56
C CYS A 55 -7.82 9.65 3.29
N ASP A 56 -7.42 9.93 4.54
CA ASP A 56 -8.05 10.97 5.34
C ASP A 56 -7.89 12.37 4.76
N GLN A 57 -6.89 12.57 3.90
CA GLN A 57 -6.67 13.83 3.20
C GLN A 57 -7.34 13.79 1.83
N PRO A 58 -8.29 14.68 1.53
CA PRO A 58 -9.02 14.65 0.25
C PRO A 58 -8.13 14.73 -0.98
N ASP A 59 -7.02 15.45 -0.91
CA ASP A 59 -6.11 15.62 -2.03
C ASP A 59 -4.98 14.61 -2.04
N GLY A 60 -5.02 13.64 -1.11
CA GLY A 60 -3.96 12.67 -0.97
C GLY A 60 -2.77 13.22 -0.18
N MET A 61 -1.79 12.37 0.04
CA MET A 61 -0.58 12.73 0.78
C MET A 61 0.64 12.14 0.12
N GLU A 62 1.78 12.80 0.30
CA GLU A 62 3.06 12.32 -0.21
C GLU A 62 4.07 12.20 0.94
N PHE A 63 4.97 11.22 0.81
CA PHE A 63 5.94 10.92 1.85
C PHE A 63 7.32 10.66 1.24
N SER A 64 8.36 10.93 2.02
CA SER A 64 9.74 10.74 1.57
C SER A 64 10.19 9.28 1.60
N THR A 65 9.62 8.48 2.51
CA THR A 65 9.99 7.07 2.64
C THR A 65 8.77 6.18 2.72
N ALA A 66 8.96 4.91 2.36
CA ALA A 66 7.88 3.91 2.48
C ALA A 66 7.43 3.75 3.93
N SER A 67 8.38 3.75 4.85
CA SER A 67 8.07 3.62 6.28
C SER A 67 7.18 4.75 6.76
N GLU A 68 7.44 5.98 6.34
CA GLU A 68 6.60 7.12 6.71
C GLU A 68 5.17 6.93 6.23
N LEU A 69 4.99 6.49 4.99
CA LEU A 69 3.65 6.27 4.45
C LEU A 69 2.93 5.16 5.22
N LEU A 70 3.60 4.04 5.45
CA LEU A 70 2.95 2.88 6.05
C LEU A 70 2.68 3.06 7.55
N ASN A 71 3.35 4.01 8.20
CA ASN A 71 3.12 4.31 9.61
C ASN A 71 2.25 5.55 9.84
N ALA A 72 1.88 6.27 8.77
CA ALA A 72 1.07 7.47 8.90
C ALA A 72 -0.38 7.12 9.25
N PRO A 73 -0.98 7.78 10.25
CA PRO A 73 -2.35 7.48 10.68
C PRO A 73 -3.39 8.18 9.78
N ILE A 74 -3.39 7.81 8.49
CA ILE A 74 -4.20 8.46 7.46
C ILE A 74 -5.33 7.57 6.92
N TRP A 75 -5.57 6.45 7.57
CA TRP A 75 -6.61 5.50 7.16
C TRP A 75 -7.63 5.38 8.28
N ASP A 76 -8.54 6.36 8.34
CA ASP A 76 -9.53 6.48 9.40
C ASP A 76 -8.85 6.63 10.78
N GLY A 77 -7.77 7.43 10.80
CA GLY A 77 -7.03 7.73 12.02
C GLY A 77 -6.03 6.67 12.44
N LYS A 78 -5.79 5.67 11.60
CA LYS A 78 -4.85 4.59 11.91
C LYS A 78 -3.90 4.37 10.73
N SER A 79 -2.77 3.73 10.99
CA SER A 79 -1.80 3.42 9.94
C SER A 79 -2.12 2.10 9.26
N ILE A 80 -1.58 1.92 8.05
CA ILE A 80 -1.65 0.63 7.36
C ILE A 80 -0.97 -0.45 8.20
N ARG A 81 0.14 -0.09 8.85
CA ARG A 81 0.84 -1.04 9.72
C ARG A 81 -0.09 -1.60 10.79
N ASP A 82 -0.83 -0.70 11.45
CA ASP A 82 -1.75 -1.11 12.52
C ASP A 82 -2.94 -1.91 11.99
N ARG A 83 -3.32 -1.66 10.74
CA ARG A 83 -4.49 -2.30 10.13
C ARG A 83 -4.11 -3.37 9.10
N TRP A 84 -2.84 -3.81 9.09
CA TRP A 84 -2.35 -4.72 8.07
C TRP A 84 -3.22 -5.97 7.92
N GLU A 85 -3.67 -6.55 9.01
CA GLU A 85 -4.50 -7.75 8.96
C GLU A 85 -5.88 -7.52 8.34
N LYS A 86 -6.29 -6.25 8.23
CA LYS A 86 -7.58 -5.88 7.63
C LYS A 86 -7.46 -5.47 6.17
N VAL A 87 -6.26 -5.37 5.64
CA VAL A 87 -6.04 -5.05 4.23
C VAL A 87 -6.41 -6.27 3.39
N VAL A 88 -7.37 -6.11 2.47
CA VAL A 88 -7.83 -7.22 1.63
C VAL A 88 -7.94 -6.75 0.18
N SER A 89 -8.06 -7.72 -0.72
CA SER A 89 -8.20 -7.47 -2.17
C SER A 89 -7.07 -6.62 -2.72
N LEU A 90 -5.85 -6.87 -2.23
CA LEU A 90 -4.67 -6.11 -2.63
C LEU A 90 -4.34 -6.36 -4.09
N GLN A 91 -4.25 -5.27 -4.86
CA GLN A 91 -3.83 -5.33 -6.25
C GLN A 91 -2.64 -4.39 -6.44
N ILE A 92 -1.52 -4.93 -6.85
CA ILE A 92 -0.29 -4.16 -7.02
C ILE A 92 -0.06 -3.93 -8.51
N GLY A 93 -0.01 -2.65 -8.91
CA GLY A 93 0.13 -2.31 -10.32
C GLY A 93 -1.01 -2.86 -11.15
N MET A 94 -2.22 -2.87 -10.58
CA MET A 94 -3.45 -3.36 -11.21
C MET A 94 -3.49 -4.89 -11.39
N LEU A 95 -2.54 -5.62 -10.81
CA LEU A 95 -2.54 -7.08 -10.80
C LEU A 95 -2.97 -7.58 -9.44
N PRO A 96 -3.83 -8.61 -9.37
CA PRO A 96 -4.07 -9.26 -8.07
C PRO A 96 -2.74 -9.65 -7.43
N VAL A 97 -2.66 -9.56 -6.10
CA VAL A 97 -1.39 -9.76 -5.41
C VAL A 97 -0.73 -11.11 -5.73
N ASP A 98 -1.54 -12.16 -5.92
CA ASP A 98 -0.99 -13.48 -6.24
C ASP A 98 -0.29 -13.47 -7.60
N ASP A 99 -0.87 -12.79 -8.59
CA ASP A 99 -0.26 -12.68 -9.91
C ASP A 99 1.00 -11.82 -9.86
N TRP A 100 0.97 -10.74 -9.09
CA TRP A 100 2.15 -9.90 -8.93
C TRP A 100 3.29 -10.68 -8.27
N MET A 101 2.98 -11.48 -7.26
CA MET A 101 3.98 -12.29 -6.57
C MET A 101 4.60 -13.34 -7.50
N ASN A 102 3.81 -13.90 -8.41
CA ASN A 102 4.34 -14.85 -9.39
C ASN A 102 5.33 -14.20 -10.34
N MET A 103 5.19 -12.89 -10.60
CA MET A 103 6.07 -12.15 -11.50
C MET A 103 7.28 -11.56 -10.80
N TYR A 104 7.12 -11.04 -9.61
CA TYR A 104 8.14 -10.24 -8.94
C TYR A 104 8.53 -10.74 -7.55
N GLY A 105 7.65 -11.43 -6.87
CA GLY A 105 7.90 -11.86 -5.51
C GLY A 105 8.91 -12.99 -5.43
N ASP A 106 9.63 -13.06 -4.32
CA ASP A 106 10.55 -14.15 -4.05
C ASP A 106 9.92 -15.16 -3.13
#